data_c72b915e045c6de91c9210dc4f29ce03
#
_entry.id   c72b915e045c6de91c9210dc4f29ce03
#
_cell.length_a   1.000
_cell.length_b   1.000
_cell.length_c   1.000
_cell.angle_alpha   90.00
_cell.angle_beta   90.00
_cell.angle_gamma   90.00
#
_symmetry.space_group_name_H-M   'P 1'
#
loop_
_entity.id
_entity.type
_entity.pdbx_description
1 polymer ?
#
loop_
_entity_poly.entity_id
_entity_poly.type
_entity_poly.pdbx_seq_one_letter_code
_entity_poly.pdbx_strand_id
1 'polypeptide(L)'
;MRAEPETFAEVAVEHSDGPSGVLGGHLGSFEQGIMSEPFEHAAFRLPVGGVSAVVETPFGFHVIQRLPSEEIRVAHVLVQWAGVHRSSETRTQDDARARAEAALARLQAGDPIDTVARDFSDGPNAVRGGDLGWFQRGQLVPAFDDAAFDLEPGQSTGIVESPLGYHIIQRLE
;
A
#
# COMPACT_ATOMS: atom_id res chain seq x y z
N MET A 1 14.32 27.67 17.11
CA MET A 1 13.43 26.65 16.56
C MET A 1 13.99 25.31 17.04
N ARG A 2 13.23 24.50 17.79
CA ARG A 2 13.60 23.10 18.03
C ARG A 2 13.27 22.36 16.75
N ALA A 3 14.26 21.65 16.17
CA ALA A 3 13.97 20.70 15.12
C ALA A 3 12.96 19.67 15.68
N GLU A 4 11.93 19.35 14.94
CA GLU A 4 11.05 18.24 15.28
C GLU A 4 11.89 16.96 15.29
N PRO A 5 11.66 16.01 16.21
CA PRO A 5 12.40 14.76 16.20
C PRO A 5 12.09 14.01 14.89
N GLU A 6 13.14 13.54 14.24
CA GLU A 6 13.01 12.70 13.04
C GLU A 6 12.19 11.44 13.35
N THR A 7 11.34 11.06 12.40
CA THR A 7 10.57 9.83 12.50
C THR A 7 11.47 8.62 12.21
N PHE A 8 11.07 7.42 12.66
CA PHE A 8 11.79 6.19 12.33
C PHE A 8 11.94 5.99 10.81
N ALA A 9 10.90 6.32 10.05
CA ALA A 9 10.90 6.20 8.60
C ALA A 9 11.92 7.14 7.93
N GLU A 10 12.02 8.39 8.36
CA GLU A 10 13.01 9.35 7.85
C GLU A 10 14.43 8.87 8.13
N VAL A 11 14.71 8.41 9.34
CA VAL A 11 16.01 7.82 9.71
C VAL A 11 16.31 6.58 8.87
N ALA A 12 15.33 5.72 8.61
CA ALA A 12 15.52 4.54 7.78
C ALA A 12 15.83 4.89 6.32
N VAL A 13 15.16 5.89 5.75
CA VAL A 13 15.46 6.38 4.39
C VAL A 13 16.89 6.91 4.29
N GLU A 14 17.37 7.64 5.32
CA GLU A 14 18.69 8.27 5.29
C GLU A 14 19.84 7.29 5.59
N HIS A 15 19.62 6.31 6.47
CA HIS A 15 20.71 5.52 7.04
C HIS A 15 20.64 4.01 6.80
N SER A 16 19.53 3.47 6.26
CA SER A 16 19.42 2.03 6.07
C SER A 16 20.05 1.56 4.77
N ASP A 17 20.97 0.60 4.86
CA ASP A 17 21.53 -0.11 3.70
C ASP A 17 20.60 -1.23 3.19
N GLY A 18 19.53 -1.53 3.93
CA GLY A 18 18.58 -2.59 3.56
C GLY A 18 17.66 -2.20 2.40
N PRO A 19 17.14 -3.17 1.63
CA PRO A 19 16.30 -2.90 0.47
C PRO A 19 15.00 -2.17 0.81
N SER A 20 14.50 -2.27 2.05
CA SER A 20 13.34 -1.53 2.54
C SER A 20 13.66 -0.11 2.99
N GLY A 21 14.94 0.28 3.06
CA GLY A 21 15.35 1.62 3.50
C GLY A 21 14.63 2.73 2.74
N VAL A 22 14.58 2.63 1.41
CA VAL A 22 13.89 3.59 0.52
C VAL A 22 12.37 3.69 0.77
N LEU A 23 11.81 2.73 1.49
CA LEU A 23 10.40 2.68 1.91
C LEU A 23 10.25 2.99 3.41
N GLY A 24 11.18 3.73 3.99
CA GLY A 24 11.16 4.05 5.43
C GLY A 24 11.36 2.84 6.35
N GLY A 25 11.98 1.77 5.84
CA GLY A 25 12.22 0.54 6.59
C GLY A 25 10.99 -0.38 6.68
N HIS A 26 9.90 -0.08 5.97
CA HIS A 26 8.65 -0.83 6.07
C HIS A 26 8.79 -2.26 5.51
N LEU A 27 8.53 -3.27 6.34
CA LEU A 27 8.62 -4.69 5.99
C LEU A 27 7.26 -5.36 5.79
N GLY A 28 6.16 -4.64 6.09
CA GLY A 28 4.84 -5.24 6.17
C GLY A 28 4.68 -6.16 7.38
N SER A 29 3.61 -6.93 7.38
CA SER A 29 3.35 -7.95 8.40
C SER A 29 3.97 -9.27 8.01
N PHE A 30 4.54 -9.98 8.97
CA PHE A 30 5.13 -11.31 8.78
C PHE A 30 4.85 -12.22 9.97
N GLU A 31 4.80 -13.52 9.71
CA GLU A 31 4.63 -14.56 10.70
C GLU A 31 5.98 -15.07 11.21
N GLN A 32 5.96 -15.82 12.32
CA GLN A 32 7.16 -16.48 12.83
C GLN A 32 7.71 -17.49 11.82
N GLY A 33 9.03 -17.52 11.68
CA GLY A 33 9.74 -18.42 10.76
C GLY A 33 10.07 -17.78 9.40
N ILE A 34 9.70 -16.52 9.17
CA ILE A 34 9.97 -15.79 7.92
C ILE A 34 11.30 -15.03 7.96
N MET A 35 11.61 -14.41 9.11
CA MET A 35 12.83 -13.63 9.30
C MET A 35 13.88 -14.42 10.10
N SER A 36 15.10 -13.87 10.25
CA SER A 36 16.11 -14.51 11.10
C SER A 36 15.66 -14.53 12.57
N GLU A 37 16.01 -15.60 13.29
CA GLU A 37 15.59 -15.81 14.68
C GLU A 37 15.89 -14.61 15.61
N PRO A 38 17.09 -13.96 15.61
CA PRO A 38 17.34 -12.81 16.43
C PRO A 38 16.43 -11.62 16.11
N PHE A 39 16.13 -11.40 14.81
CA PHE A 39 15.24 -10.35 14.36
C PHE A 39 13.83 -10.57 14.87
N GLU A 40 13.27 -11.77 14.64
CA GLU A 40 11.92 -12.13 15.10
C GLU A 40 11.78 -12.06 16.61
N HIS A 41 12.75 -12.59 17.35
CA HIS A 41 12.74 -12.56 18.80
C HIS A 41 12.69 -11.11 19.34
N ALA A 42 13.39 -10.19 18.70
CA ALA A 42 13.33 -8.78 19.06
C ALA A 42 11.98 -8.17 18.66
N ALA A 43 11.54 -8.35 17.40
CA ALA A 43 10.32 -7.75 16.85
C ALA A 43 9.06 -8.16 17.62
N PHE A 44 8.89 -9.46 17.90
CA PHE A 44 7.69 -9.98 18.57
C PHE A 44 7.61 -9.63 20.07
N ARG A 45 8.73 -9.28 20.70
CA ARG A 45 8.74 -8.84 22.11
C ARG A 45 8.49 -7.34 22.30
N LEU A 46 8.64 -6.55 21.24
CA LEU A 46 8.34 -5.12 21.33
C LEU A 46 6.84 -4.89 21.59
N PRO A 47 6.49 -3.94 22.45
CA PRO A 47 5.14 -3.41 22.45
C PRO A 47 4.87 -2.69 21.11
N VAL A 48 3.61 -2.57 20.70
CA VAL A 48 3.21 -1.75 19.56
C VAL A 48 3.72 -0.31 19.75
N GLY A 49 4.36 0.25 18.72
CA GLY A 49 5.05 1.54 18.76
C GLY A 49 6.47 1.49 19.36
N GLY A 50 6.87 0.37 19.98
CA GLY A 50 8.18 0.21 20.57
C GLY A 50 9.30 0.08 19.54
N VAL A 51 10.49 0.60 19.91
CA VAL A 51 11.74 0.51 19.13
C VAL A 51 12.73 -0.37 19.89
N SER A 52 13.41 -1.28 19.18
CA SER A 52 14.41 -2.18 19.77
C SER A 52 15.72 -1.46 20.06
N ALA A 53 16.55 -2.08 20.92
CA ALA A 53 18.00 -1.86 20.87
C ALA A 53 18.54 -2.38 19.53
N VAL A 54 19.85 -2.17 19.29
CA VAL A 54 20.52 -2.75 18.11
C VAL A 54 20.48 -4.27 18.20
N VAL A 55 20.01 -4.91 17.13
CA VAL A 55 19.89 -6.37 16.98
C VAL A 55 20.89 -6.84 15.95
N GLU A 56 21.78 -7.75 16.32
CA GLU A 56 22.72 -8.37 15.38
C GLU A 56 22.12 -9.62 14.76
N THR A 57 22.23 -9.72 13.42
CA THR A 57 21.81 -10.89 12.63
C THR A 57 22.88 -11.27 11.63
N PRO A 58 22.79 -12.42 10.93
CA PRO A 58 23.72 -12.77 9.84
C PRO A 58 23.72 -11.76 8.68
N PHE A 59 22.75 -10.86 8.62
CA PHE A 59 22.61 -9.84 7.56
C PHE A 59 23.13 -8.46 7.98
N GLY A 60 23.51 -8.28 9.24
CA GLY A 60 24.00 -7.02 9.79
C GLY A 60 23.28 -6.59 11.06
N PHE A 61 23.39 -5.30 11.36
CA PHE A 61 22.78 -4.70 12.54
C PHE A 61 21.44 -4.04 12.17
N HIS A 62 20.43 -4.25 13.00
CA HIS A 62 19.07 -3.76 12.80
C HIS A 62 18.62 -2.97 14.01
N VAL A 63 17.86 -1.92 13.74
CA VAL A 63 16.96 -1.28 14.72
C VAL A 63 15.54 -1.53 14.20
N ILE A 64 14.66 -2.00 15.07
CA ILE A 64 13.35 -2.51 14.68
C ILE A 64 12.28 -1.70 15.41
N GLN A 65 11.30 -1.19 14.69
CA GLN A 65 10.10 -0.60 15.27
C GLN A 65 8.90 -1.52 14.99
N ARG A 66 8.13 -1.83 16.05
CA ARG A 66 6.86 -2.56 15.90
C ARG A 66 5.73 -1.58 15.66
N LEU A 67 5.16 -1.63 14.48
CA LEU A 67 3.99 -0.83 14.12
C LEU A 67 2.69 -1.51 14.57
N PRO A 68 1.58 -0.76 14.73
CA PRO A 68 0.25 -1.36 14.88
C PRO A 68 -0.05 -2.21 13.65
N SER A 69 -0.66 -3.36 13.85
CA SER A 69 -1.26 -4.14 12.78
C SER A 69 -2.62 -3.49 12.46
N GLU A 70 -2.63 -2.60 11.47
CA GLU A 70 -3.85 -2.03 10.95
C GLU A 70 -4.32 -2.85 9.76
N GLU A 71 -5.55 -3.34 9.81
CA GLU A 71 -6.21 -3.98 8.70
C GLU A 71 -7.32 -3.08 8.19
N ILE A 72 -7.39 -2.92 6.88
CA ILE A 72 -8.45 -2.18 6.22
C ILE A 72 -9.05 -3.03 5.10
N ARG A 73 -10.32 -2.78 4.80
CA ARG A 73 -10.99 -3.35 3.65
C ARG A 73 -11.23 -2.28 2.61
N VAL A 74 -10.81 -2.55 1.38
CA VAL A 74 -10.99 -1.61 0.27
C VAL A 74 -11.60 -2.27 -0.96
N ALA A 75 -12.27 -1.46 -1.77
CA ALA A 75 -12.54 -1.76 -3.16
C ALA A 75 -11.77 -0.78 -4.05
N HIS A 76 -11.42 -1.20 -5.26
CA HIS A 76 -10.73 -0.34 -6.20
C HIS A 76 -11.19 -0.53 -7.65
N VAL A 77 -10.97 0.51 -8.44
CA VAL A 77 -10.96 0.46 -9.90
C VAL A 77 -9.52 0.50 -10.37
N LEU A 78 -9.08 -0.46 -11.17
CA LEU A 78 -7.77 -0.48 -11.81
C LEU A 78 -7.95 -0.25 -13.32
N VAL A 79 -7.30 0.77 -13.87
CA VAL A 79 -7.28 1.01 -15.31
C VAL A 79 -5.85 0.90 -15.80
N GLN A 80 -5.62 -0.08 -16.69
CA GLN A 80 -4.31 -0.43 -17.22
C GLN A 80 -4.12 0.15 -18.63
N TRP A 81 -2.86 0.22 -19.07
CA TRP A 81 -2.48 0.54 -20.45
C TRP A 81 -1.41 -0.42 -20.97
N ALA A 82 -1.10 -0.35 -22.25
CA ALA A 82 -0.09 -1.18 -22.89
C ALA A 82 1.28 -0.96 -22.25
N GLY A 83 1.91 -2.04 -21.80
CA GLY A 83 3.27 -2.02 -21.23
C GLY A 83 3.36 -1.89 -19.72
N VAL A 84 2.27 -1.67 -18.99
CA VAL A 84 2.32 -1.79 -17.51
C VAL A 84 2.39 -3.26 -17.09
N HIS A 85 2.88 -3.49 -15.89
CA HIS A 85 3.09 -4.84 -15.37
C HIS A 85 1.78 -5.66 -15.34
N ARG A 86 1.82 -6.85 -15.93
CA ARG A 86 0.68 -7.80 -16.04
C ARG A 86 -0.54 -7.29 -16.83
N SER A 87 -0.36 -6.25 -17.64
CA SER A 87 -1.44 -5.79 -18.52
C SER A 87 -1.51 -6.58 -19.83
N SER A 88 -2.72 -6.94 -20.23
CA SER A 88 -3.05 -7.40 -21.58
C SER A 88 -3.72 -6.30 -22.42
N GLU A 89 -3.87 -5.11 -21.87
CA GLU A 89 -4.53 -4.00 -22.52
C GLU A 89 -3.70 -3.39 -23.65
N THR A 90 -4.37 -2.92 -24.68
CA THR A 90 -3.73 -2.31 -25.86
C THR A 90 -3.92 -0.80 -25.93
N ARG A 91 -4.72 -0.21 -25.02
CA ARG A 91 -4.95 1.23 -24.97
C ARG A 91 -3.68 1.99 -24.60
N THR A 92 -3.59 3.24 -25.01
CA THR A 92 -2.51 4.14 -24.60
C THR A 92 -2.65 4.55 -23.13
N GLN A 93 -1.60 5.14 -22.57
CA GLN A 93 -1.65 5.69 -21.22
C GLN A 93 -2.66 6.84 -21.12
N ASP A 94 -2.75 7.70 -22.15
CA ASP A 94 -3.72 8.81 -22.21
C ASP A 94 -5.16 8.31 -22.23
N ASP A 95 -5.45 7.25 -23.02
CA ASP A 95 -6.78 6.62 -23.05
C ASP A 95 -7.13 5.97 -21.69
N ALA A 96 -6.14 5.36 -21.05
CA ALA A 96 -6.33 4.79 -19.72
C ALA A 96 -6.62 5.88 -18.68
N ARG A 97 -5.91 7.01 -18.77
CA ARG A 97 -6.15 8.16 -17.90
C ARG A 97 -7.55 8.72 -18.08
N ALA A 98 -7.97 8.96 -19.33
CA ALA A 98 -9.33 9.42 -19.63
C ALA A 98 -10.41 8.45 -19.09
N ARG A 99 -10.16 7.13 -19.19
CA ARG A 99 -11.06 6.10 -18.65
C ARG A 99 -11.10 6.14 -17.10
N ALA A 100 -9.96 6.34 -16.44
CA ALA A 100 -9.91 6.49 -14.99
C ALA A 100 -10.60 7.78 -14.51
N GLU A 101 -10.46 8.89 -15.25
CA GLU A 101 -11.17 10.15 -15.00
C GLU A 101 -12.69 9.98 -15.13
N ALA A 102 -13.15 9.24 -16.14
CA ALA A 102 -14.56 8.91 -16.30
C ALA A 102 -15.10 8.05 -15.15
N ALA A 103 -14.31 7.07 -14.67
CA ALA A 103 -14.67 6.26 -13.50
C ALA A 103 -14.76 7.11 -12.24
N LEU A 104 -13.76 7.99 -12.01
CA LEU A 104 -13.74 8.89 -10.87
C LEU A 104 -14.96 9.85 -10.87
N ALA A 105 -15.31 10.40 -12.04
CA ALA A 105 -16.48 11.27 -12.16
C ALA A 105 -17.79 10.56 -11.78
N ARG A 106 -17.94 9.27 -12.10
CA ARG A 106 -19.11 8.48 -11.69
C ARG A 106 -19.17 8.27 -10.18
N LEU A 107 -18.02 7.97 -9.54
CA LEU A 107 -17.95 7.86 -8.08
C LEU A 107 -18.29 9.17 -7.40
N GLN A 108 -17.79 10.31 -7.93
CA GLN A 108 -18.10 11.64 -7.42
C GLN A 108 -19.57 12.03 -7.64
N ALA A 109 -20.22 11.47 -8.66
CA ALA A 109 -21.67 11.62 -8.89
C ALA A 109 -22.53 10.74 -7.96
N GLY A 110 -21.90 9.87 -7.14
CA GLY A 110 -22.56 9.03 -6.16
C GLY A 110 -22.83 7.59 -6.61
N ASP A 111 -22.29 7.18 -7.75
CA ASP A 111 -22.40 5.77 -8.17
C ASP A 111 -21.60 4.87 -7.20
N PRO A 112 -22.13 3.68 -6.83
CA PRO A 112 -21.41 2.76 -5.95
C PRO A 112 -20.13 2.25 -6.59
N ILE A 113 -19.05 2.12 -5.79
CA ILE A 113 -17.75 1.63 -6.26
C ILE A 113 -17.83 0.27 -6.94
N ASP A 114 -18.69 -0.62 -6.46
CA ASP A 114 -18.86 -1.95 -6.99
C ASP A 114 -19.40 -1.93 -8.42
N THR A 115 -20.30 -1.01 -8.73
CA THR A 115 -20.84 -0.79 -10.08
C THR A 115 -19.78 -0.19 -11.00
N VAL A 116 -19.08 0.86 -10.53
CA VAL A 116 -18.02 1.51 -11.30
C VAL A 116 -16.86 0.55 -11.56
N ALA A 117 -16.50 -0.29 -10.59
CA ALA A 117 -15.45 -1.29 -10.80
C ALA A 117 -15.83 -2.35 -11.85
N ARG A 118 -17.08 -2.81 -11.88
CA ARG A 118 -17.54 -3.73 -12.94
C ARG A 118 -17.48 -3.13 -14.34
N ASP A 119 -17.75 -1.82 -14.45
CA ASP A 119 -17.82 -1.13 -15.74
C ASP A 119 -16.44 -0.69 -16.26
N PHE A 120 -15.53 -0.34 -15.37
CA PHE A 120 -14.29 0.35 -15.73
C PHE A 120 -13.00 -0.40 -15.36
N SER A 121 -13.03 -1.32 -14.40
CA SER A 121 -11.82 -1.94 -13.90
C SER A 121 -11.33 -3.07 -14.81
N ASP A 122 -10.04 -3.07 -15.10
CA ASP A 122 -9.32 -4.14 -15.81
C ASP A 122 -8.76 -5.17 -14.81
N GLY A 123 -8.89 -4.91 -13.51
CA GLY A 123 -8.39 -5.80 -12.48
C GLY A 123 -9.22 -7.08 -12.34
N PRO A 124 -8.59 -8.18 -11.84
CA PRO A 124 -9.28 -9.48 -11.70
C PRO A 124 -10.45 -9.42 -10.70
N ASN A 125 -10.48 -8.42 -9.83
CA ASN A 125 -11.55 -8.22 -8.86
C ASN A 125 -12.72 -7.39 -9.39
N ALA A 126 -12.70 -6.92 -10.64
CA ALA A 126 -13.78 -6.16 -11.26
C ALA A 126 -15.13 -6.86 -11.14
N VAL A 127 -15.17 -8.18 -11.38
CA VAL A 127 -16.39 -9.02 -11.28
C VAL A 127 -16.97 -9.07 -9.87
N ARG A 128 -16.14 -8.81 -8.85
CA ARG A 128 -16.54 -8.72 -7.44
C ARG A 128 -16.72 -7.27 -6.97
N GLY A 129 -16.91 -6.33 -7.90
CA GLY A 129 -17.06 -4.92 -7.57
C GLY A 129 -15.77 -4.26 -7.09
N GLY A 130 -14.62 -4.78 -7.48
CA GLY A 130 -13.31 -4.25 -7.09
C GLY A 130 -12.87 -4.60 -5.66
N ASP A 131 -13.65 -5.36 -4.89
CA ASP A 131 -13.36 -5.72 -3.49
C ASP A 131 -12.08 -6.56 -3.40
N LEU A 132 -11.08 -6.05 -2.69
CA LEU A 132 -9.80 -6.70 -2.40
C LEU A 132 -9.82 -7.51 -1.10
N GLY A 133 -10.89 -7.37 -0.30
CA GLY A 133 -10.95 -7.92 1.05
C GLY A 133 -10.11 -7.12 2.05
N TRP A 134 -9.78 -7.76 3.17
CA TRP A 134 -8.94 -7.20 4.21
C TRP A 134 -7.47 -7.36 3.88
N PHE A 135 -6.69 -6.33 4.15
CA PHE A 135 -5.23 -6.39 4.01
C PHE A 135 -4.56 -5.47 5.02
N GLN A 136 -3.29 -5.76 5.28
CA GLN A 136 -2.44 -5.01 6.21
C GLN A 136 -1.50 -4.10 5.43
N ARG A 137 -1.04 -3.04 6.07
CA ARG A 137 -0.05 -2.12 5.50
C ARG A 137 1.20 -2.89 5.05
N GLY A 138 1.70 -2.57 3.85
CA GLY A 138 2.88 -3.19 3.24
C GLY A 138 2.61 -4.45 2.40
N GLN A 139 1.35 -4.90 2.27
CA GLN A 139 1.00 -6.04 1.42
C GLN A 139 0.79 -5.70 -0.05
N LEU A 140 0.57 -4.42 -0.37
CA LEU A 140 0.32 -3.95 -1.72
C LEU A 140 1.45 -3.02 -2.20
N VAL A 141 1.36 -2.54 -3.44
CA VAL A 141 2.36 -1.60 -3.97
C VAL A 141 2.32 -0.29 -3.18
N PRO A 142 3.49 0.33 -2.88
CA PRO A 142 3.58 1.45 -1.94
C PRO A 142 2.60 2.59 -2.22
N ALA A 143 2.51 3.06 -3.48
CA ALA A 143 1.61 4.16 -3.84
C ALA A 143 0.12 3.84 -3.58
N PHE A 144 -0.28 2.56 -3.73
CA PHE A 144 -1.63 2.12 -3.40
C PHE A 144 -1.82 2.03 -1.89
N ASP A 145 -0.84 1.44 -1.21
CA ASP A 145 -0.86 1.18 0.23
C ASP A 145 -1.00 2.51 1.00
N ASP A 146 -0.11 3.46 0.73
CA ASP A 146 -0.14 4.77 1.36
C ASP A 146 -1.49 5.47 1.14
N ALA A 147 -1.96 5.52 -0.12
CA ALA A 147 -3.22 6.16 -0.44
C ALA A 147 -4.44 5.47 0.20
N ALA A 148 -4.43 4.14 0.35
CA ALA A 148 -5.53 3.38 0.95
C ALA A 148 -5.62 3.58 2.46
N PHE A 149 -4.48 3.58 3.15
CA PHE A 149 -4.42 3.75 4.60
C PHE A 149 -4.63 5.19 5.09
N ASP A 150 -4.51 6.19 4.21
CA ASP A 150 -4.83 7.58 4.50
C ASP A 150 -6.35 7.89 4.43
N LEU A 151 -7.16 6.94 3.94
CA LEU A 151 -8.60 7.11 3.84
C LEU A 151 -9.31 6.77 5.16
N GLU A 152 -10.36 7.53 5.46
CA GLU A 152 -11.37 7.11 6.43
C GLU A 152 -12.40 6.16 5.78
N PRO A 153 -13.09 5.29 6.56
CA PRO A 153 -14.15 4.44 6.03
C PRO A 153 -15.18 5.24 5.22
N GLY A 154 -15.48 4.78 4.02
CA GLY A 154 -16.38 5.43 3.06
C GLY A 154 -15.71 6.48 2.15
N GLN A 155 -14.49 6.89 2.43
CA GLN A 155 -13.76 7.84 1.57
C GLN A 155 -13.15 7.14 0.35
N SER A 156 -12.93 7.92 -0.71
CA SER A 156 -12.27 7.48 -1.93
C SER A 156 -11.09 8.40 -2.29
N THR A 157 -10.06 7.83 -2.91
CA THR A 157 -8.95 8.60 -3.48
C THR A 157 -9.35 9.34 -4.76
N GLY A 158 -8.48 10.25 -5.21
CA GLY A 158 -8.37 10.59 -6.62
C GLY A 158 -7.74 9.45 -7.42
N ILE A 159 -7.15 9.78 -8.57
CA ILE A 159 -6.39 8.81 -9.37
C ILE A 159 -5.00 8.64 -8.79
N VAL A 160 -4.65 7.42 -8.43
CA VAL A 160 -3.33 7.01 -7.92
C VAL A 160 -2.63 6.22 -9.01
N GLU A 161 -1.43 6.64 -9.40
CA GLU A 161 -0.62 5.94 -10.40
C GLU A 161 0.33 4.93 -9.71
N SER A 162 0.44 3.74 -10.29
CA SER A 162 1.34 2.69 -9.85
C SER A 162 1.95 1.95 -11.04
N PRO A 163 2.94 1.06 -10.83
CA PRO A 163 3.44 0.19 -11.89
C PRO A 163 2.40 -0.75 -12.51
N LEU A 164 1.22 -0.88 -11.90
CA LEU A 164 0.12 -1.72 -12.38
C LEU A 164 -0.91 -0.95 -13.22
N GLY A 165 -0.93 0.38 -13.14
CA GLY A 165 -1.93 1.22 -13.80
C GLY A 165 -2.41 2.37 -12.91
N TYR A 166 -3.54 2.97 -13.29
CA TYR A 166 -4.27 3.96 -12.51
C TYR A 166 -5.27 3.27 -11.58
N HIS A 167 -5.27 3.68 -10.31
CA HIS A 167 -6.19 3.17 -9.29
C HIS A 167 -7.09 4.29 -8.78
N ILE A 168 -8.34 3.94 -8.49
CA ILE A 168 -9.22 4.72 -7.63
C ILE A 168 -9.64 3.78 -6.52
N ILE A 169 -9.37 4.16 -5.27
CA ILE A 169 -9.49 3.29 -4.10
C ILE A 169 -10.58 3.85 -3.21
N GLN A 170 -11.44 3.01 -2.68
CA GLN A 170 -12.40 3.37 -1.65
C GLN A 170 -12.20 2.48 -0.44
N ARG A 171 -12.01 3.08 0.75
CA ARG A 171 -12.01 2.35 2.01
C ARG A 171 -13.44 1.97 2.37
N LEU A 172 -13.69 0.67 2.57
CA LEU A 172 -15.00 0.14 2.95
C LEU A 172 -15.13 0.06 4.48
N GLU A 173 -14.06 -0.40 5.14
CA GLU A 173 -13.99 -0.62 6.60
C GLU A 173 -12.57 -0.38 7.11
#